data_c492de0937e85d650ff89e54551ca027
#
_entry.id   c492de0937e85d650ff89e54551ca027
#
_cell.length_a   1.000
_cell.length_b   1.000
_cell.length_c   1.000
_cell.angle_alpha   90.00
_cell.angle_beta   90.00
_cell.angle_gamma   90.00
#
_symmetry.space_group_name_H-M   'P 1'
#
loop_
_entity.id
_entity.type
_entity.pdbx_description
1 polymer ?
#
loop_
_entity_poly.entity_id
_entity_poly.type
_entity_poly.pdbx_seq_one_letter_code
_entity_poly.pdbx_strand_id
1 'polypeptide(L)'
;LAAIALTTGLAGCSKAVVLYPAGDIAAQQGQMVITATLLMLIIIVPVIALTLFFAWKYRQSNTEAEYDPEWHHSTTLELVIWTVPLMIIIALGALTWIGTHKLDPYRPLDRIDAQRPLPADVKPLEVQVVAMDWKWLFFYPEQGIATVNELAAPVDRPILFKLTATST
;
A
#
# COMPACT_ATOMS: atom_id res chain seq x y z
N LEU A 1 31.40 -11.70 4.65
CA LEU A 1 30.96 -10.33 4.99
C LEU A 1 29.72 -9.92 4.24
N ALA A 2 29.60 -10.09 2.91
CA ALA A 2 28.41 -9.74 2.12
C ALA A 2 27.15 -10.54 2.54
N ALA A 3 27.28 -11.84 2.86
CA ALA A 3 26.16 -12.66 3.33
C ALA A 3 25.63 -12.21 4.71
N ILE A 4 26.52 -11.75 5.62
CA ILE A 4 26.13 -11.23 6.93
C ILE A 4 25.41 -9.88 6.79
N ALA A 5 25.82 -9.01 5.86
CA ALA A 5 25.16 -7.75 5.59
C ALA A 5 23.74 -7.94 4.99
N LEU A 6 23.54 -9.01 4.19
CA LEU A 6 22.21 -9.35 3.65
C LEU A 6 21.25 -9.85 4.74
N THR A 7 21.72 -10.63 5.68
CA THR A 7 20.90 -11.20 6.77
C THR A 7 20.50 -10.16 7.81
N THR A 8 21.35 -9.16 8.08
CA THR A 8 21.01 -8.06 9.00
C THR A 8 20.00 -7.07 8.41
N GLY A 9 19.96 -6.91 7.08
CA GLY A 9 18.95 -6.10 6.39
C GLY A 9 17.52 -6.68 6.46
N LEU A 10 17.38 -7.99 6.64
CA LEU A 10 16.10 -8.69 6.75
C LEU A 10 15.51 -8.70 8.18
N ALA A 11 16.29 -8.36 9.20
CA ALA A 11 15.86 -8.41 10.61
C ALA A 11 15.01 -7.18 11.04
N GLY A 12 14.86 -6.17 10.19
CA GLY A 12 14.21 -4.89 10.53
C GLY A 12 12.69 -4.89 10.63
N CYS A 13 11.98 -5.89 10.10
CA CYS A 13 10.52 -5.89 10.03
C CYS A 13 9.93 -7.13 10.71
N SER A 14 9.84 -7.14 12.03
CA SER A 14 9.19 -8.24 12.75
C SER A 14 7.67 -8.26 12.55
N LYS A 15 7.02 -7.10 12.22
CA LYS A 15 5.61 -7.01 11.82
C LYS A 15 5.41 -5.81 10.89
N ALA A 16 5.03 -6.07 9.64
CA ALA A 16 4.53 -5.03 8.75
C ALA A 16 3.07 -4.71 9.15
N VAL A 17 2.86 -3.68 9.95
CA VAL A 17 1.56 -3.31 10.56
C VAL A 17 0.44 -3.23 9.51
N VAL A 18 0.74 -2.76 8.29
CA VAL A 18 -0.22 -2.66 7.17
C VAL A 18 -0.77 -4.03 6.74
N LEU A 19 0.01 -5.12 6.95
CA LEU A 19 -0.40 -6.49 6.58
C LEU A 19 -1.08 -7.23 7.72
N TYR A 20 -1.16 -6.64 8.93
CA TYR A 20 -1.86 -7.19 10.10
C TYR A 20 -2.96 -6.22 10.56
N PRO A 21 -4.03 -6.09 9.78
CA PRO A 21 -5.07 -5.10 10.02
C PRO A 21 -5.88 -5.44 11.28
N ALA A 22 -6.22 -4.41 12.06
CA ALA A 22 -7.07 -4.52 13.24
C ALA A 22 -8.54 -4.15 12.97
N GLY A 23 -8.89 -3.66 11.77
CA GLY A 23 -10.25 -3.26 11.42
C GLY A 23 -10.53 -3.34 9.93
N ASP A 24 -11.80 -3.15 9.54
CA ASP A 24 -12.29 -3.29 8.16
C ASP A 24 -11.55 -2.39 7.16
N ILE A 25 -11.42 -1.10 7.48
CA ILE A 25 -10.74 -0.14 6.60
C ILE A 25 -9.27 -0.49 6.41
N ALA A 26 -8.58 -0.85 7.50
CA ALA A 26 -7.19 -1.25 7.46
C ALA A 26 -6.99 -2.55 6.64
N ALA A 27 -7.92 -3.49 6.73
CA ALA A 27 -7.89 -4.72 5.92
C ALA A 27 -8.02 -4.42 4.43
N GLN A 28 -8.93 -3.53 4.04
CA GLN A 28 -9.12 -3.12 2.64
C GLN A 28 -7.90 -2.35 2.12
N GLN A 29 -7.30 -1.47 2.92
CA GLN A 29 -6.05 -0.77 2.57
C GLN A 29 -4.90 -1.75 2.38
N GLY A 30 -4.72 -2.70 3.29
CA GLY A 30 -3.70 -3.76 3.18
C GLY A 30 -3.87 -4.58 1.90
N GLN A 31 -5.11 -4.95 1.56
CA GLN A 31 -5.41 -5.68 0.31
C GLN A 31 -5.08 -4.85 -0.94
N MET A 32 -5.35 -3.55 -0.93
CA MET A 32 -4.97 -2.66 -2.05
C MET A 32 -3.46 -2.59 -2.22
N VAL A 33 -2.69 -2.46 -1.13
CA VAL A 33 -1.22 -2.46 -1.16
C VAL A 33 -0.69 -3.76 -1.76
N ILE A 34 -1.20 -4.91 -1.31
CA ILE A 34 -0.80 -6.22 -1.86
C ILE A 34 -1.11 -6.31 -3.35
N THR A 35 -2.33 -5.98 -3.75
CA THR A 35 -2.77 -6.07 -5.16
C THR A 35 -1.95 -5.15 -6.06
N ALA A 36 -1.73 -3.90 -5.65
CA ALA A 36 -0.90 -2.96 -6.40
C ALA A 36 0.55 -3.44 -6.52
N THR A 37 1.12 -3.99 -5.44
CA THR A 37 2.47 -4.55 -5.44
C THR A 37 2.57 -5.74 -6.40
N LEU A 38 1.62 -6.67 -6.38
CA LEU A 38 1.60 -7.81 -7.29
C LEU A 38 1.50 -7.38 -8.76
N LEU A 39 0.67 -6.38 -9.08
CA LEU A 39 0.58 -5.82 -10.44
C LEU A 39 1.90 -5.20 -10.88
N MET A 40 2.59 -4.45 -10.01
CA MET A 40 3.89 -3.88 -10.33
C MET A 40 4.98 -4.94 -10.51
N LEU A 41 4.96 -6.02 -9.73
CA LEU A 41 5.93 -7.10 -9.84
C LEU A 41 5.87 -7.82 -11.20
N ILE A 42 4.75 -7.77 -11.92
CA ILE A 42 4.63 -8.31 -13.29
C ILE A 42 5.62 -7.65 -14.25
N ILE A 43 5.97 -6.39 -14.04
CA ILE A 43 7.00 -5.70 -14.84
C ILE A 43 8.38 -5.79 -14.17
N ILE A 44 8.44 -5.52 -12.86
CA ILE A 44 9.71 -5.40 -12.14
C ILE A 44 10.52 -6.70 -12.21
N VAL A 45 9.88 -7.84 -11.97
CA VAL A 45 10.57 -9.14 -11.95
C VAL A 45 11.14 -9.50 -13.34
N PRO A 46 10.39 -9.44 -14.45
CA PRO A 46 10.96 -9.69 -15.77
C PRO A 46 12.07 -8.72 -16.16
N VAL A 47 11.93 -7.43 -15.84
CA VAL A 47 12.96 -6.42 -16.15
C VAL A 47 14.26 -6.72 -15.41
N ILE A 48 14.20 -7.03 -14.11
CA ILE A 48 15.38 -7.43 -13.34
C ILE A 48 15.99 -8.71 -13.92
N ALA A 49 15.16 -9.72 -14.21
CA ALA A 49 15.62 -10.98 -14.76
C ALA A 49 16.28 -10.81 -16.13
N LEU A 50 15.69 -10.01 -17.03
CA LEU A 50 16.28 -9.70 -18.34
C LEU A 50 17.56 -8.89 -18.22
N THR A 51 17.62 -7.93 -17.31
CA THR A 51 18.84 -7.14 -17.07
C THR A 51 20.00 -8.03 -16.64
N LEU A 52 19.77 -8.91 -15.67
CA LEU A 52 20.80 -9.85 -15.22
C LEU A 52 21.17 -10.87 -16.30
N PHE A 53 20.17 -11.37 -17.04
CA PHE A 53 20.38 -12.29 -18.14
C PHE A 53 21.24 -11.68 -19.25
N PHE A 54 20.94 -10.44 -19.67
CA PHE A 54 21.71 -9.78 -20.72
C PHE A 54 23.12 -9.42 -20.24
N ALA A 55 23.28 -8.95 -19.01
CA ALA A 55 24.59 -8.70 -18.42
C ALA A 55 25.46 -9.98 -18.39
N TRP A 56 24.84 -11.13 -18.12
CA TRP A 56 25.53 -12.42 -18.14
C TRP A 56 25.77 -12.92 -19.57
N LYS A 57 24.79 -12.86 -20.47
CA LYS A 57 24.87 -13.36 -21.85
C LYS A 57 25.87 -12.58 -22.67
N TYR A 58 25.87 -11.25 -22.59
CA TYR A 58 26.71 -10.36 -23.41
C TYR A 58 27.96 -9.87 -22.66
N ARG A 59 28.40 -10.61 -21.63
CA ARG A 59 29.65 -10.28 -20.96
C ARG A 59 30.85 -10.46 -21.91
N GLN A 60 31.88 -9.67 -21.73
CA GLN A 60 33.08 -9.65 -22.60
C GLN A 60 33.72 -11.04 -22.78
N SER A 61 33.66 -11.92 -21.80
CA SER A 61 34.22 -13.28 -21.85
C SER A 61 33.38 -14.28 -22.65
N ASN A 62 32.18 -13.92 -23.09
CA ASN A 62 31.31 -14.79 -23.88
C ASN A 62 31.46 -14.50 -25.36
N THR A 63 32.26 -15.30 -26.04
CA THR A 63 32.52 -15.18 -27.49
C THR A 63 31.45 -15.85 -28.35
N GLU A 64 30.50 -16.59 -27.74
CA GLU A 64 29.42 -17.26 -28.48
C GLU A 64 28.18 -16.37 -28.65
N ALA A 65 28.14 -15.21 -27.99
CA ALA A 65 27.01 -14.30 -28.11
C ALA A 65 26.98 -13.68 -29.50
N GLU A 66 25.84 -13.80 -30.17
CA GLU A 66 25.60 -13.21 -31.48
C GLU A 66 25.64 -11.67 -31.35
N TYR A 67 26.45 -11.05 -32.21
CA TYR A 67 26.58 -9.59 -32.28
C TYR A 67 25.95 -9.11 -33.60
N ASP A 68 24.81 -8.39 -33.46
CA ASP A 68 24.10 -7.80 -34.60
C ASP A 68 24.08 -6.27 -34.47
N PRO A 69 25.07 -5.57 -35.07
CA PRO A 69 25.16 -4.11 -34.97
C PRO A 69 24.09 -3.38 -35.80
N GLU A 70 23.45 -4.05 -36.75
CA GLU A 70 22.44 -3.45 -37.63
C GLU A 70 21.03 -3.59 -37.04
N TRP A 71 20.87 -4.32 -35.91
CA TRP A 71 19.60 -4.48 -35.24
C TRP A 71 19.20 -3.21 -34.48
N HIS A 72 18.24 -2.46 -34.99
CA HIS A 72 17.82 -1.18 -34.44
C HIS A 72 16.29 -1.01 -34.35
N HIS A 73 15.52 -1.95 -34.89
CA HIS A 73 14.06 -1.86 -34.88
C HIS A 73 13.39 -3.24 -34.87
N SER A 74 12.34 -3.40 -34.02
CA SER A 74 11.45 -4.55 -34.00
C SER A 74 10.04 -4.14 -33.60
N THR A 75 9.13 -4.06 -34.55
CA THR A 75 7.72 -3.67 -34.30
C THR A 75 7.04 -4.56 -33.26
N THR A 76 7.32 -5.87 -33.30
CA THR A 76 6.73 -6.81 -32.32
C THR A 76 7.23 -6.54 -30.90
N LEU A 77 8.54 -6.31 -30.75
CA LEU A 77 9.11 -6.01 -29.45
C LEU A 77 8.61 -4.67 -28.91
N GLU A 78 8.55 -3.65 -29.75
CA GLU A 78 8.01 -2.35 -29.38
C GLU A 78 6.54 -2.43 -28.95
N LEU A 79 5.72 -3.18 -29.69
CA LEU A 79 4.32 -3.38 -29.32
C LEU A 79 4.19 -3.98 -27.90
N VAL A 80 4.99 -4.98 -27.57
CA VAL A 80 4.97 -5.63 -26.25
C VAL A 80 5.44 -4.65 -25.18
N ILE A 81 6.56 -3.94 -25.41
CA ILE A 81 7.15 -3.00 -24.43
C ILE A 81 6.19 -1.85 -24.10
N TRP A 82 5.39 -1.40 -25.06
CA TRP A 82 4.41 -0.33 -24.84
C TRP A 82 3.09 -0.86 -24.29
N THR A 83 2.58 -1.98 -24.81
CA THR A 83 1.25 -2.48 -24.45
C THR A 83 1.20 -3.03 -23.02
N VAL A 84 2.20 -3.80 -22.61
CA VAL A 84 2.17 -4.44 -21.27
C VAL A 84 2.17 -3.41 -20.16
N PRO A 85 3.08 -2.41 -20.11
CA PRO A 85 3.00 -1.34 -19.10
C PRO A 85 1.71 -0.53 -19.16
N LEU A 86 1.22 -0.23 -20.36
CA LEU A 86 -0.04 0.50 -20.53
C LEU A 86 -1.22 -0.25 -19.88
N MET A 87 -1.34 -1.56 -20.13
CA MET A 87 -2.39 -2.38 -19.51
C MET A 87 -2.30 -2.40 -17.98
N ILE A 88 -1.08 -2.42 -17.43
CA ILE A 88 -0.89 -2.37 -15.98
C ILE A 88 -1.25 -1.00 -15.42
N ILE A 89 -0.93 0.10 -16.10
CA ILE A 89 -1.35 1.45 -15.68
C ILE A 89 -2.88 1.56 -15.66
N ILE A 90 -3.56 1.03 -16.68
CA ILE A 90 -5.03 0.99 -16.72
C ILE A 90 -5.59 0.18 -15.55
N ALA A 91 -5.02 -0.99 -15.26
CA ALA A 91 -5.44 -1.83 -14.14
C ALA A 91 -5.22 -1.14 -12.78
N LEU A 92 -4.07 -0.49 -12.59
CA LEU A 92 -3.77 0.30 -11.38
C LEU A 92 -4.70 1.51 -11.24
N GLY A 93 -5.01 2.19 -12.34
CA GLY A 93 -5.97 3.29 -12.37
C GLY A 93 -7.37 2.84 -11.94
N ALA A 94 -7.83 1.71 -12.47
CA ALA A 94 -9.11 1.11 -12.08
C ALA A 94 -9.11 0.68 -10.59
N LEU A 95 -8.04 0.05 -10.11
CA LEU A 95 -7.88 -0.32 -8.71
C LEU A 95 -7.94 0.90 -7.80
N THR A 96 -7.22 1.97 -8.15
CA THR A 96 -7.20 3.22 -7.38
C THR A 96 -8.57 3.87 -7.37
N TRP A 97 -9.23 3.97 -8.52
CA TRP A 97 -10.57 4.54 -8.64
C TRP A 97 -11.58 3.80 -7.75
N ILE A 98 -11.66 2.48 -7.89
CA ILE A 98 -12.57 1.64 -7.11
C ILE A 98 -12.25 1.74 -5.61
N GLY A 99 -10.96 1.70 -5.26
CA GLY A 99 -10.51 1.77 -3.87
C GLY A 99 -10.82 3.11 -3.21
N THR A 100 -10.60 4.22 -3.90
CA THR A 100 -10.92 5.56 -3.41
C THR A 100 -12.40 5.72 -3.09
N HIS A 101 -13.28 5.22 -3.97
CA HIS A 101 -14.73 5.28 -3.75
C HIS A 101 -15.20 4.33 -2.64
N LYS A 102 -14.57 3.16 -2.49
CA LYS A 102 -14.89 2.21 -1.40
C LYS A 102 -14.40 2.69 -0.04
N LEU A 103 -13.27 3.40 0.00
CA LEU A 103 -12.61 3.87 1.22
C LEU A 103 -12.87 5.37 1.48
N ASP A 104 -13.90 5.93 0.87
CA ASP A 104 -14.31 7.32 1.11
C ASP A 104 -14.45 7.55 2.63
N PRO A 105 -13.76 8.55 3.21
CA PRO A 105 -13.81 8.83 4.64
C PRO A 105 -15.20 9.26 5.13
N TYR A 106 -16.08 9.71 4.23
CA TYR A 106 -17.47 10.10 4.55
C TYR A 106 -18.48 8.96 4.44
N ARG A 107 -18.05 7.75 4.08
CA ARG A 107 -18.95 6.60 4.04
C ARG A 107 -19.49 6.25 5.42
N PRO A 108 -20.72 5.71 5.53
CA PRO A 108 -21.23 5.21 6.79
C PRO A 108 -20.35 4.12 7.39
N LEU A 109 -20.15 4.15 8.71
CA LEU A 109 -19.46 3.12 9.47
C LEU A 109 -20.47 2.05 9.91
N ASP A 110 -20.80 1.14 9.01
CA ASP A 110 -21.82 0.11 9.15
C ASP A 110 -21.28 -1.27 9.50
N ARG A 111 -19.95 -1.38 9.69
CA ARG A 111 -19.27 -2.67 9.95
C ARG A 111 -18.19 -2.54 11.01
N ILE A 112 -18.00 -3.63 11.76
CA ILE A 112 -16.86 -3.81 12.68
C ILE A 112 -15.67 -4.36 11.90
N ASP A 113 -15.91 -5.39 11.08
CA ASP A 113 -14.94 -5.99 10.15
C ASP A 113 -15.64 -6.53 8.89
N ALA A 114 -14.90 -7.22 8.02
CA ALA A 114 -15.42 -7.71 6.74
C ALA A 114 -16.62 -8.68 6.91
N GLN A 115 -16.73 -9.39 8.02
CA GLN A 115 -17.74 -10.41 8.30
C GLN A 115 -18.82 -9.93 9.27
N ARG A 116 -18.53 -8.91 10.11
CA ARG A 116 -19.44 -8.48 11.17
C ARG A 116 -20.02 -7.10 10.88
N PRO A 117 -21.33 -7.00 10.59
CA PRO A 117 -22.01 -5.71 10.53
C PRO A 117 -22.06 -5.06 11.91
N LEU A 118 -22.18 -3.74 11.94
CA LEU A 118 -22.40 -3.01 13.18
C LEU A 118 -23.84 -3.25 13.65
N PRO A 119 -24.05 -3.68 14.90
CA PRO A 119 -25.39 -3.81 15.47
C PRO A 119 -26.13 -2.46 15.48
N ALA A 120 -27.44 -2.49 15.24
CA ALA A 120 -28.25 -1.27 15.08
C ALA A 120 -28.30 -0.37 16.35
N ASP A 121 -28.06 -0.95 17.50
CA ASP A 121 -28.00 -0.27 18.81
C ASP A 121 -26.62 0.34 19.13
N VAL A 122 -25.58 -0.01 18.35
CA VAL A 122 -24.22 0.47 18.54
C VAL A 122 -23.92 1.63 17.58
N LYS A 123 -23.64 2.80 18.13
CA LYS A 123 -23.18 3.95 17.36
C LYS A 123 -21.64 4.01 17.30
N PRO A 124 -21.04 4.45 16.20
CA PRO A 124 -19.61 4.74 16.17
C PRO A 124 -19.21 5.70 17.29
N LEU A 125 -18.02 5.49 17.87
CA LEU A 125 -17.44 6.43 18.82
C LEU A 125 -16.92 7.64 18.08
N GLU A 126 -17.40 8.83 18.41
CA GLU A 126 -16.85 10.07 17.86
C GLU A 126 -15.63 10.51 18.66
N VAL A 127 -14.51 10.75 17.98
CA VAL A 127 -13.29 11.31 18.56
C VAL A 127 -12.88 12.52 17.73
N GLN A 128 -12.82 13.69 18.35
CA GLN A 128 -12.26 14.88 17.72
C GLN A 128 -10.75 14.88 17.93
N VAL A 129 -10.01 15.01 16.82
CA VAL A 129 -8.56 14.98 16.82
C VAL A 129 -8.05 16.33 16.36
N VAL A 130 -7.27 16.97 17.20
CA VAL A 130 -6.66 18.27 16.91
C VAL A 130 -5.15 18.10 16.75
N ALA A 131 -4.65 18.33 15.54
CA ALA A 131 -3.22 18.40 15.29
C ALA A 131 -2.66 19.69 15.90
N MET A 132 -1.63 19.57 16.71
CA MET A 132 -0.93 20.68 17.39
C MET A 132 0.56 20.54 17.11
N ASP A 133 1.35 21.56 17.40
CA ASP A 133 2.80 21.51 17.26
C ASP A 133 3.39 20.35 18.08
N TRP A 134 3.87 19.32 17.33
CA TRP A 134 4.49 18.09 17.83
C TRP A 134 3.65 17.25 18.82
N LYS A 135 2.32 17.42 18.82
CA LYS A 135 1.40 16.63 19.66
C LYS A 135 0.02 16.53 19.05
N TRP A 136 -0.73 15.53 19.50
CA TRP A 136 -2.12 15.27 19.13
C TRP A 136 -3.01 15.40 20.36
N LEU A 137 -4.08 16.18 20.26
CA LEU A 137 -5.14 16.23 21.25
C LEU A 137 -6.31 15.38 20.76
N PHE A 138 -6.75 14.45 21.58
CA PHE A 138 -7.96 13.63 21.36
C PHE A 138 -9.02 14.07 22.35
N PHE A 139 -10.17 14.49 21.83
CA PHE A 139 -11.30 14.88 22.63
C PHE A 139 -12.47 13.94 22.35
N TYR A 140 -13.10 13.43 23.42
CA TYR A 140 -14.23 12.50 23.41
C TYR A 140 -15.49 13.25 23.87
N PRO A 141 -16.32 13.78 22.94
CA PRO A 141 -17.45 14.64 23.29
C PRO A 141 -18.49 13.97 24.19
N GLU A 142 -18.77 12.67 23.93
CA GLU A 142 -19.76 11.92 24.73
C GLU A 142 -19.32 11.71 26.17
N GLN A 143 -18.03 11.58 26.45
CA GLN A 143 -17.46 11.31 27.77
C GLN A 143 -16.95 12.58 28.47
N GLY A 144 -16.79 13.68 27.76
CA GLY A 144 -16.19 14.90 28.28
C GLY A 144 -14.71 14.76 28.69
N ILE A 145 -13.98 13.85 28.01
CA ILE A 145 -12.56 13.53 28.30
C ILE A 145 -11.68 14.08 27.20
N ALA A 146 -10.48 14.54 27.57
CA ALA A 146 -9.43 14.92 26.63
C ALA A 146 -8.11 14.25 27.02
N THR A 147 -7.36 13.78 26.01
CA THR A 147 -6.05 13.15 26.18
C THR A 147 -5.04 13.73 25.18
N VAL A 148 -3.76 13.72 25.54
CA VAL A 148 -2.69 14.22 24.68
C VAL A 148 -1.75 13.06 24.30
N ASN A 149 -1.54 12.84 23.02
CA ASN A 149 -0.68 11.78 22.44
C ASN A 149 -1.10 10.34 22.84
N GLU A 150 -2.27 10.17 23.44
CA GLU A 150 -2.79 8.86 23.83
C GLU A 150 -4.24 8.72 23.32
N LEU A 151 -4.50 7.70 22.52
CA LEU A 151 -5.83 7.37 22.03
C LEU A 151 -6.27 6.05 22.66
N ALA A 152 -7.33 6.08 23.46
CA ALA A 152 -8.00 4.90 23.97
C ALA A 152 -9.33 4.69 23.23
N ALA A 153 -9.57 3.45 22.81
CA ALA A 153 -10.79 3.10 22.10
C ALA A 153 -11.30 1.72 22.51
N PRO A 154 -12.63 1.53 22.58
CA PRO A 154 -13.21 0.23 22.87
C PRO A 154 -12.96 -0.74 21.71
N VAL A 155 -12.79 -2.01 22.04
CA VAL A 155 -12.73 -3.09 21.05
C VAL A 155 -14.11 -3.27 20.40
N ASP A 156 -14.13 -3.68 19.13
CA ASP A 156 -15.37 -3.98 18.39
C ASP A 156 -16.36 -2.81 18.23
N ARG A 157 -15.89 -1.57 18.36
CA ARG A 157 -16.68 -0.37 18.07
C ARG A 157 -15.96 0.49 17.02
N PRO A 158 -16.59 0.80 15.88
CA PRO A 158 -16.03 1.71 14.90
C PRO A 158 -15.82 3.10 15.49
N ILE A 159 -14.78 3.81 15.03
CA ILE A 159 -14.44 5.15 15.48
C ILE A 159 -14.58 6.13 14.32
N LEU A 160 -15.33 7.21 14.56
CA LEU A 160 -15.43 8.35 13.66
C LEU A 160 -14.46 9.44 14.12
N PHE A 161 -13.37 9.62 13.37
CA PHE A 161 -12.42 10.70 13.63
C PHE A 161 -12.86 11.99 12.95
N LYS A 162 -13.00 13.07 13.71
CA LYS A 162 -13.17 14.44 13.18
C LYS A 162 -11.84 15.17 13.33
N LEU A 163 -11.14 15.34 12.21
CA LEU A 163 -9.79 15.89 12.18
C LEU A 163 -9.81 17.41 12.01
N THR A 164 -9.01 18.12 12.81
CA THR A 164 -8.74 19.55 12.71
C THR A 164 -7.31 19.86 13.13
N ALA A 165 -6.88 21.12 12.97
CA ALA A 165 -5.57 21.57 13.39
C ALA A 165 -5.67 22.95 14.07
N THR A 166 -4.73 23.25 14.96
CA THR A 166 -4.63 24.58 15.60
C THR A 166 -3.94 25.61 14.73
N SER A 167 -3.07 25.13 13.82
CA SER A 167 -2.39 25.95 12.81
C SER A 167 -2.33 25.17 11.50
N THR A 168 -2.39 25.86 10.40
CA THR A 168 -2.23 25.29 9.06
C THR A 168 -0.81 25.49 8.56
#